data_69f97ee96e38df0d3e5775f57e5effb7
#
_entry.id   69f97ee96e38df0d3e5775f57e5effb7
#
_cell.length_a   1.000
_cell.length_b   1.000
_cell.length_c   1.000
_cell.angle_alpha   90.00
_cell.angle_beta   90.00
_cell.angle_gamma   90.00
#
_symmetry.space_group_name_H-M   'P 1'
#
loop_
_entity.id
_entity.type
_entity.pdbx_description
1 polymer ?
#
loop_
_entity_poly.entity_id
_entity_poly.type
_entity_poly.pdbx_seq_one_letter_code
_entity_poly.pdbx_strand_id
1 'polypeptide(L)' 'MASYTTEVSIIRKKFQNALKRAKTKQSLNKAFSVHKKDHERLLKKHLREETAMINKAKKKLE' A
#
# COMPACT_ATOMS: atom_id res chain seq x y z
N MET A 1 15.32 5.35 -0.24
CA MET A 1 14.08 4.64 -0.58
C MET A 1 13.03 4.85 0.51
N ALA A 2 11.79 5.03 0.12
CA ALA A 2 10.71 5.12 1.08
C ALA A 2 10.48 3.75 1.73
N SER A 3 10.38 3.72 3.05
CA SER A 3 10.05 2.50 3.79
C SER A 3 8.59 2.13 3.58
N TYR A 4 8.24 0.88 3.89
CA TYR A 4 6.85 0.43 3.84
C TYR A 4 5.94 1.34 4.67
N THR A 5 6.36 1.70 5.88
CA THR A 5 5.61 2.58 6.77
C THR A 5 5.38 3.96 6.14
N THR A 6 6.39 4.51 5.47
CA THR A 6 6.28 5.79 4.77
C THR A 6 5.29 5.70 3.62
N GLU A 7 5.34 4.62 2.83
CA GLU A 7 4.43 4.41 1.71
C GLU A 7 2.98 4.24 2.18
N VAL A 8 2.76 3.53 3.29
CA VAL A 8 1.43 3.40 3.90
C VAL A 8 0.91 4.77 4.35
N SER A 9 1.78 5.59 4.94
CA SER A 9 1.43 6.95 5.36
C SER A 9 0.98 7.83 4.20
N ILE A 10 1.68 7.74 3.07
CA ILE A 10 1.34 8.49 1.85
C ILE A 10 -0.04 8.06 1.33
N ILE A 11 -0.30 6.76 1.28
CA ILE A 11 -1.59 6.23 0.83
C ILE A 11 -2.71 6.70 1.75
N ARG A 12 -2.49 6.69 3.06
CA ARG A 12 -3.48 7.16 4.05
C ARG A 12 -3.81 8.64 3.85
N LYS A 13 -2.80 9.47 3.67
CA LYS A 13 -3.01 10.91 3.46
C LYS A 13 -3.77 11.17 2.17
N LYS A 14 -3.43 10.46 1.11
CA LYS A 14 -4.12 10.54 -0.18
C LYS A 14 -5.60 10.20 -0.02
N PHE A 15 -5.90 9.14 0.73
CA PHE A 15 -7.27 8.71 0.99
C PHE A 15 -8.03 9.75 1.81
N GLN A 16 -7.43 10.26 2.88
CA GLN A 16 -8.05 11.29 3.72
C GLN A 16 -8.39 12.55 2.92
N ASN A 17 -7.48 12.97 2.03
CA ASN A 17 -7.73 14.12 1.16
C ASN A 17 -8.87 13.84 0.19
N ALA A 18 -8.94 12.63 -0.37
CA ALA A 18 -10.03 12.24 -1.27
C ALA A 18 -11.37 12.23 -0.53
N LEU A 19 -11.41 11.79 0.73
CA LEU A 19 -12.62 11.81 1.55
C LEU A 19 -13.11 13.24 1.81
N LYS A 20 -12.20 14.16 2.06
CA LYS A 20 -12.56 15.59 2.28
C LYS A 20 -13.15 16.22 1.02
N ARG A 21 -12.71 15.79 -0.16
CA ARG A 21 -13.18 16.32 -1.43
C ARG A 21 -14.45 15.65 -1.91
N ALA A 22 -14.73 14.44 -1.44
CA ALA A 22 -15.88 13.67 -1.88
C ALA A 22 -17.17 14.27 -1.31
N LYS A 23 -18.10 14.64 -2.20
CA LYS A 23 -19.38 15.25 -1.81
C LYS A 23 -20.57 14.33 -2.10
N THR A 24 -20.35 13.21 -2.78
CA THR A 24 -21.41 12.26 -3.14
C THR A 24 -21.01 10.86 -2.72
N LYS A 25 -22.02 9.97 -2.65
CA LYS A 25 -21.77 8.55 -2.35
C LYS A 25 -20.89 7.91 -3.41
N GLN A 26 -21.08 8.28 -4.68
CA GLN A 26 -20.27 7.76 -5.78
C GLN A 26 -18.80 8.16 -5.63
N SER A 27 -18.54 9.41 -5.27
CA SER A 27 -17.19 9.91 -5.04
C SER A 27 -16.52 9.18 -3.87
N LEU A 28 -17.27 8.92 -2.79
CA LEU A 28 -16.77 8.16 -1.66
C LEU A 28 -16.42 6.72 -2.03
N ASN A 29 -17.30 6.08 -2.80
CA ASN A 29 -17.06 4.70 -3.25
C ASN A 29 -15.84 4.62 -4.16
N LYS A 30 -15.66 5.60 -5.03
CA LYS A 30 -14.50 5.68 -5.92
C LYS A 30 -13.21 5.87 -5.12
N ALA A 31 -13.22 6.78 -4.14
CA ALA A 31 -12.07 7.02 -3.28
C ALA A 31 -11.69 5.75 -2.52
N PHE A 32 -12.65 5.03 -1.98
CA PHE A 32 -12.43 3.76 -1.29
C PHE A 32 -11.85 2.70 -2.23
N SER A 33 -12.37 2.60 -3.44
CA SER A 33 -11.91 1.65 -4.44
C SER A 33 -10.44 1.89 -4.80
N VAL A 34 -10.06 3.15 -5.04
CA VAL A 34 -8.67 3.54 -5.33
C VAL A 34 -7.77 3.22 -4.15
N HIS A 35 -8.21 3.53 -2.94
CA HIS A 35 -7.46 3.27 -1.71
C HIS A 35 -7.20 1.78 -1.53
N LYS A 36 -8.20 0.96 -1.77
CA LYS A 36 -8.08 -0.50 -1.69
C LYS A 36 -7.05 -1.03 -2.68
N LYS A 37 -7.09 -0.55 -3.92
CA LYS A 37 -6.13 -0.95 -4.96
C LYS A 37 -4.70 -0.53 -4.60
N ASP A 38 -4.54 0.68 -4.06
CA ASP A 38 -3.23 1.18 -3.63
C ASP A 38 -2.65 0.30 -2.52
N HIS A 39 -3.46 -0.09 -1.55
CA HIS A 39 -3.05 -0.99 -0.47
C HIS A 39 -2.69 -2.38 -0.99
N GLU A 40 -3.49 -2.94 -1.89
CA GLU A 40 -3.22 -4.25 -2.47
C GLU A 40 -1.90 -4.25 -3.24
N ARG A 41 -1.65 -3.20 -4.01
CA ARG A 41 -0.41 -3.06 -4.77
C ARG A 41 0.81 -2.97 -3.84
N LEU A 42 0.70 -2.16 -2.80
CA LEU A 42 1.77 -1.99 -1.83
C LEU A 42 2.03 -3.28 -1.07
N LEU A 43 0.97 -3.99 -0.67
CA LEU A 43 1.09 -5.26 0.03
C LEU A 43 1.81 -6.31 -0.82
N LYS A 44 1.46 -6.41 -2.10
CA LYS A 44 2.11 -7.34 -3.03
C LYS A 44 3.60 -7.02 -3.16
N LYS A 45 3.93 -5.74 -3.27
CA LYS A 45 5.33 -5.29 -3.34
C LYS A 45 6.09 -5.67 -2.08
N HIS A 46 5.50 -5.43 -0.93
CA HIS A 46 6.09 -5.74 0.37
C HIS A 46 6.32 -7.25 0.54
N LEU A 47 5.34 -8.07 0.18
CA LEU A 47 5.46 -9.52 0.24
C LEU A 47 6.55 -10.04 -0.68
N ARG A 48 6.69 -9.45 -1.86
CA ARG A 48 7.75 -9.80 -2.80
C ARG A 48 9.13 -9.49 -2.21
N GLU A 49 9.28 -8.35 -1.58
CA GLU A 49 10.53 -7.94 -0.93
C GLU A 49 10.88 -8.90 0.22
N GLU A 50 9.90 -9.26 1.04
CA GLU A 50 10.11 -10.20 2.14
C GLU A 50 10.48 -11.60 1.65
N THR A 51 9.82 -12.06 0.57
CA THR A 51 10.14 -13.35 -0.03
C THR A 51 11.59 -13.38 -0.50
N ALA A 52 12.05 -12.31 -1.13
CA ALA A 52 13.45 -12.20 -1.56
C ALA A 52 14.40 -12.24 -0.36
N MET A 53 14.05 -11.56 0.73
CA MET A 53 14.87 -11.57 1.95
C MET A 53 14.95 -12.96 2.57
N ILE A 54 13.85 -13.68 2.62
CA ILE A 54 13.79 -15.04 3.16
C ILE A 54 14.64 -15.99 2.32
N ASN A 55 14.52 -15.91 1.00
CA ASN A 55 15.31 -16.73 0.08
C ASN A 55 16.81 -16.47 0.25
N LYS A 56 17.19 -15.22 0.42
CA LYS A 56 18.58 -14.84 0.66
C LYS A 56 19.10 -15.40 1.98
N ALA A 57 18.28 -15.35 3.03
CA ALA A 57 18.63 -15.90 4.34
C ALA A 57 18.79 -17.42 4.27
N LYS A 58 17.91 -18.12 3.53
CA LYS A 58 18.00 -19.57 3.35
C LYS A 58 19.31 -19.98 2.70
N LYS A 59 19.79 -19.22 1.72
CA LYS A 59 21.06 -19.52 1.04
C LYS A 59 22.26 -19.46 1.99
N LYS A 60 22.20 -18.57 2.98
CA LYS A 60 23.27 -18.47 3.98
C LYS A 60 23.30 -19.65 4.94
N LEU A 61 22.19 -20.35 5.09
CA LEU A 61 22.08 -21.47 6.03
C LEU A 61 22.39 -22.83 5.37
N GLU A 62 22.56 -22.87 4.07
CA GLU A 62 22.91 -24.10 3.35
C GLU A 62 24.39 -24.47 3.50
#